data_7ee28212b785337d5137d316389d3486
#
_entry.id   7ee28212b785337d5137d316389d3486
#
_cell.length_a   1.000
_cell.length_b   1.000
_cell.length_c   1.000
_cell.angle_alpha   90.00
_cell.angle_beta   90.00
_cell.angle_gamma   90.00
#
_symmetry.space_group_name_H-M   'P 1'
#
loop_
_entity.id
_entity.type
_entity.pdbx_description
1 polymer ?
#
loop_
_entity_poly.entity_id
_entity_poly.type
_entity_poly.pdbx_seq_one_letter_code
_entity_poly.pdbx_strand_id
1 'polypeptide(L)'
;MPRSGEPVLLSSDRDGVRTLTLNRPDRKNAINAQLWIELADALRAAARDRDLRALVVTGAGGAFCSGADISTPEDVHPEHKLRRLTDVALALHELTVPTIAKVAGVAVGAGWNLALGCDFVAATPESRFCQIFSKRGLSVDLGGSWLLPRLVGLQQAKRLVLLAEVIDAAEAHSLGLVTWVKPSDEIDVFVDELAARLAAGPPFALAQSKGLLNDGANATLRAALANEARAQPGNFATADSMEAYAAFAEKRTPTFAGRWAVNRTENKDA
;
A
#
# COMPACT_ATOMS: atom_id res chain seq x y z
N MET A 1 25.01 -10.47 -13.72
CA MET A 1 23.95 -11.23 -14.41
C MET A 1 23.00 -11.73 -13.35
N PRO A 2 21.68 -11.57 -13.49
CA PRO A 2 20.76 -12.15 -12.52
C PRO A 2 21.01 -13.66 -12.46
N ARG A 3 21.07 -14.23 -11.28
CA ARG A 3 21.11 -15.67 -11.10
C ARG A 3 19.81 -16.22 -11.69
N SER A 4 19.92 -16.99 -12.77
CA SER A 4 18.76 -17.63 -13.41
C SER A 4 18.10 -18.56 -12.39
N GLY A 5 16.89 -18.24 -11.95
CA GLY A 5 16.10 -19.09 -11.08
C GLY A 5 15.63 -18.47 -9.75
N GLU A 6 16.07 -17.27 -9.38
CA GLU A 6 15.53 -16.60 -8.18
C GLU A 6 14.19 -15.94 -8.50
N PRO A 7 13.16 -16.04 -7.61
CA PRO A 7 11.87 -15.41 -7.82
C PRO A 7 12.03 -13.88 -7.87
N VAL A 8 11.31 -13.22 -8.78
CA VAL A 8 11.36 -11.75 -8.95
C VAL A 8 10.54 -11.00 -7.92
N LEU A 9 9.63 -11.69 -7.23
CA LEU A 9 8.89 -11.20 -6.07
C LEU A 9 9.06 -12.20 -4.94
N LEU A 10 9.47 -11.72 -3.76
CA LEU A 10 9.50 -12.53 -2.55
C LEU A 10 8.29 -12.18 -1.69
N SER A 11 7.72 -13.20 -1.04
CA SER A 11 6.63 -13.03 -0.07
C SER A 11 7.01 -13.73 1.22
N SER A 12 6.83 -13.04 2.34
CA SER A 12 7.01 -13.61 3.67
C SER A 12 5.90 -13.15 4.60
N ASP A 13 5.37 -14.08 5.40
CA ASP A 13 4.29 -13.84 6.35
C ASP A 13 4.81 -14.01 7.77
N ARG A 14 4.48 -13.04 8.66
CA ARG A 14 4.77 -13.11 10.08
C ARG A 14 3.68 -12.38 10.87
N ASP A 15 3.04 -13.05 11.81
CA ASP A 15 2.06 -12.48 12.76
C ASP A 15 0.96 -11.65 12.08
N GLY A 16 0.41 -12.15 10.97
CA GLY A 16 -0.63 -11.46 10.19
C GLY A 16 -0.13 -10.33 9.31
N VAL A 17 1.19 -10.12 9.23
CA VAL A 17 1.83 -9.16 8.32
C VAL A 17 2.46 -9.90 7.15
N ARG A 18 2.08 -9.53 5.93
CA ARG A 18 2.75 -9.99 4.70
C ARG A 18 3.70 -8.92 4.19
N THR A 19 4.94 -9.32 3.90
CA THR A 19 5.92 -8.47 3.24
C THR A 19 6.13 -8.96 1.81
N LEU A 20 5.86 -8.11 0.83
CA LEU A 20 6.18 -8.30 -0.58
C LEU A 20 7.46 -7.53 -0.90
N THR A 21 8.49 -8.25 -1.33
CA THR A 21 9.78 -7.66 -1.68
C THR A 21 10.01 -7.79 -3.18
N LEU A 22 10.09 -6.65 -3.87
CA LEU A 22 10.51 -6.60 -5.27
C LEU A 22 11.97 -7.07 -5.35
N ASN A 23 12.25 -8.17 -6.07
CA ASN A 23 13.52 -8.86 -6.00
C ASN A 23 14.23 -8.92 -7.35
N ARG A 24 14.61 -7.75 -7.84
CA ARG A 24 15.50 -7.57 -9.01
C ARG A 24 16.57 -6.52 -8.68
N PRO A 25 17.40 -6.73 -7.63
CA PRO A 25 18.32 -5.72 -7.11
C PRO A 25 19.32 -5.22 -8.15
N ASP A 26 19.80 -6.09 -9.04
CA ASP A 26 20.73 -5.74 -10.14
C ASP A 26 20.12 -4.71 -11.14
N ARG A 27 18.81 -4.57 -11.15
CA ARG A 27 18.03 -3.63 -11.96
C ARG A 27 17.35 -2.56 -11.10
N LYS A 28 17.78 -2.38 -9.84
CA LYS A 28 17.11 -1.50 -8.88
C LYS A 28 15.60 -1.76 -8.83
N ASN A 29 15.24 -3.03 -8.86
CA ASN A 29 13.87 -3.54 -8.81
C ASN A 29 12.94 -2.95 -9.91
N ALA A 30 13.49 -2.66 -11.11
CA ALA A 30 12.67 -2.33 -12.27
C ALA A 30 11.68 -3.46 -12.57
N ILE A 31 10.42 -3.09 -12.82
CA ILE A 31 9.32 -4.05 -12.93
C ILE A 31 9.20 -4.51 -14.39
N ASN A 32 9.55 -5.77 -14.65
CA ASN A 32 9.32 -6.44 -15.94
C ASN A 32 7.93 -7.10 -15.97
N ALA A 33 7.58 -7.71 -17.10
CA ALA A 33 6.30 -8.38 -17.30
C ALA A 33 5.98 -9.42 -16.23
N GLN A 34 6.97 -10.25 -15.85
CA GLN A 34 6.81 -11.29 -14.85
C GLN A 34 6.50 -10.67 -13.48
N LEU A 35 7.26 -9.65 -13.06
CA LEU A 35 7.04 -8.99 -11.77
C LEU A 35 5.68 -8.26 -11.71
N TRP A 36 5.20 -7.68 -12.82
CA TRP A 36 3.85 -7.10 -12.89
C TRP A 36 2.77 -8.16 -12.64
N ILE A 37 2.90 -9.35 -13.25
CA ILE A 37 1.96 -10.46 -13.09
C ILE A 37 2.01 -10.99 -11.65
N GLU A 38 3.20 -11.31 -11.15
CA GLU A 38 3.38 -11.86 -9.79
C GLU A 38 2.89 -10.87 -8.70
N LEU A 39 3.13 -9.56 -8.89
CA LEU A 39 2.65 -8.54 -7.96
C LEU A 39 1.11 -8.44 -7.96
N ALA A 40 0.47 -8.45 -9.13
CA ALA A 40 -0.98 -8.45 -9.23
C ALA A 40 -1.58 -9.71 -8.58
N ASP A 41 -1.00 -10.87 -8.81
CA ASP A 41 -1.48 -12.13 -8.23
C ASP A 41 -1.27 -12.18 -6.72
N ALA A 42 -0.13 -11.67 -6.21
CA ALA A 42 0.14 -11.56 -4.78
C ALA A 42 -0.84 -10.61 -4.08
N LEU A 43 -1.18 -9.47 -4.69
CA LEU A 43 -2.18 -8.54 -4.15
C LEU A 43 -3.59 -9.13 -4.15
N ARG A 44 -3.98 -9.84 -5.22
CA ARG A 44 -5.27 -10.56 -5.27
C ARG A 44 -5.34 -11.70 -4.26
N ALA A 45 -4.22 -12.40 -4.03
CA ALA A 45 -4.13 -13.42 -2.98
C ALA A 45 -4.26 -12.78 -1.59
N ALA A 46 -3.60 -11.65 -1.36
CA ALA A 46 -3.71 -10.87 -0.12
C ALA A 46 -5.16 -10.44 0.17
N ALA A 47 -5.91 -10.01 -0.86
CA ALA A 47 -7.32 -9.61 -0.71
C ALA A 47 -8.25 -10.77 -0.29
N ARG A 48 -7.86 -12.02 -0.52
CA ARG A 48 -8.64 -13.23 -0.16
C ARG A 48 -8.21 -13.86 1.15
N ASP A 49 -7.07 -13.44 1.67
CA ASP A 49 -6.48 -13.99 2.88
C ASP A 49 -7.17 -13.37 4.11
N ARG A 50 -7.88 -14.20 4.88
CA ARG A 50 -8.64 -13.75 6.06
C ARG A 50 -7.76 -13.55 7.31
N ASP A 51 -6.56 -14.10 7.29
CA ASP A 51 -5.61 -14.01 8.41
C ASP A 51 -4.64 -12.85 8.22
N LEU A 52 -4.61 -12.26 7.01
CA LEU A 52 -3.81 -11.09 6.72
C LEU A 52 -4.40 -9.84 7.41
N ARG A 53 -3.52 -9.09 8.09
CA ARG A 53 -3.86 -7.90 8.87
C ARG A 53 -3.20 -6.62 8.36
N ALA A 54 -2.00 -6.74 7.77
CA ALA A 54 -1.26 -5.63 7.18
C ALA A 54 -0.36 -6.12 6.05
N LEU A 55 -0.10 -5.26 5.08
CA LEU A 55 0.81 -5.53 3.96
C LEU A 55 1.95 -4.52 3.94
N VAL A 56 3.18 -5.01 3.80
CA VAL A 56 4.37 -4.19 3.55
C VAL A 56 4.87 -4.45 2.13
N VAL A 57 5.17 -3.39 1.38
CA VAL A 57 5.83 -3.47 0.06
C VAL A 57 7.20 -2.83 0.17
N THR A 58 8.23 -3.53 -0.26
CA THR A 58 9.62 -3.03 -0.24
C THR A 58 10.42 -3.53 -1.44
N GLY A 59 11.68 -3.09 -1.56
CA GLY A 59 12.61 -3.54 -2.60
C GLY A 59 13.87 -4.14 -1.99
N ALA A 60 14.40 -5.17 -2.63
CA ALA A 60 15.67 -5.77 -2.26
C ALA A 60 16.88 -4.90 -2.67
N GLY A 61 18.03 -5.07 -2.02
CA GLY A 61 19.30 -4.52 -2.45
C GLY A 61 19.43 -2.99 -2.38
N GLY A 62 18.73 -2.33 -1.44
CA GLY A 62 18.90 -0.90 -1.17
C GLY A 62 18.28 0.05 -2.20
N ALA A 63 17.34 -0.44 -3.03
CA ALA A 63 16.49 0.37 -3.87
C ALA A 63 15.04 -0.09 -3.73
N PHE A 64 14.08 0.84 -3.71
CA PHE A 64 12.67 0.44 -3.73
C PHE A 64 12.29 -0.06 -5.12
N CYS A 65 12.21 0.84 -6.10
CA CYS A 65 11.87 0.48 -7.48
C CYS A 65 12.23 1.62 -8.45
N SER A 66 12.94 1.31 -9.52
CA SER A 66 13.31 2.29 -10.56
C SER A 66 12.26 2.48 -11.66
N GLY A 67 11.04 1.90 -11.50
CA GLY A 67 9.95 2.00 -12.45
C GLY A 67 9.82 0.80 -13.39
N ALA A 68 9.09 0.95 -14.50
CA ALA A 68 8.95 -0.11 -15.49
C ALA A 68 10.29 -0.43 -16.17
N ASP A 69 10.57 -1.73 -16.38
CA ASP A 69 11.76 -2.18 -17.10
C ASP A 69 11.56 -1.96 -18.61
N ILE A 70 12.23 -0.94 -19.14
CA ILE A 70 12.20 -0.60 -20.57
C ILE A 70 13.32 -1.23 -21.37
N SER A 71 14.20 -2.02 -20.74
CA SER A 71 15.38 -2.60 -21.39
C SER A 71 15.06 -3.84 -22.23
N THR A 72 13.95 -4.50 -21.96
CA THR A 72 13.52 -5.70 -22.69
C THR A 72 12.24 -5.39 -23.44
N PRO A 73 12.28 -5.29 -24.78
CA PRO A 73 11.06 -5.18 -25.58
C PRO A 73 10.15 -6.40 -25.34
N GLU A 74 8.88 -6.15 -25.10
CA GLU A 74 7.88 -7.20 -25.06
C GLU A 74 7.10 -7.17 -26.38
N ASP A 75 6.98 -8.34 -27.02
CA ASP A 75 6.13 -8.50 -28.22
C ASP A 75 4.66 -8.74 -27.80
N VAL A 76 4.09 -7.72 -27.16
CA VAL A 76 2.67 -7.70 -26.76
C VAL A 76 2.07 -6.32 -27.06
N HIS A 77 0.79 -6.31 -27.39
CA HIS A 77 0.08 -5.07 -27.64
C HIS A 77 0.18 -4.11 -26.44
N PRO A 78 0.43 -2.80 -26.63
CA PRO A 78 0.58 -1.83 -25.55
C PRO A 78 -0.58 -1.83 -24.53
N GLU A 79 -1.80 -2.06 -24.99
CA GLU A 79 -2.99 -2.15 -24.12
C GLU A 79 -2.88 -3.27 -23.09
N HIS A 80 -2.34 -4.44 -23.49
CA HIS A 80 -2.14 -5.54 -22.55
C HIS A 80 -1.08 -5.22 -21.49
N LYS A 81 -0.05 -4.44 -21.84
CA LYS A 81 0.93 -3.93 -20.86
C LYS A 81 0.26 -3.00 -19.85
N LEU A 82 -0.49 -2.03 -20.33
CA LEU A 82 -1.19 -1.06 -19.49
C LEU A 82 -2.22 -1.72 -18.58
N ARG A 83 -2.90 -2.76 -19.06
CA ARG A 83 -3.87 -3.53 -18.25
C ARG A 83 -3.21 -4.15 -17.02
N ARG A 84 -1.98 -4.70 -17.14
CA ARG A 84 -1.24 -5.24 -15.98
C ARG A 84 -0.96 -4.17 -14.92
N LEU A 85 -0.59 -2.95 -15.34
CA LEU A 85 -0.37 -1.83 -14.43
C LEU A 85 -1.67 -1.43 -13.73
N THR A 86 -2.77 -1.36 -14.49
CA THR A 86 -4.10 -1.06 -13.97
C THR A 86 -4.53 -2.10 -12.95
N ASP A 87 -4.31 -3.39 -13.24
CA ASP A 87 -4.64 -4.50 -12.32
C ASP A 87 -3.89 -4.37 -10.99
N VAL A 88 -2.60 -4.02 -11.02
CA VAL A 88 -1.80 -3.78 -9.81
C VAL A 88 -2.30 -2.57 -9.04
N ALA A 89 -2.55 -1.45 -9.72
CA ALA A 89 -3.02 -0.22 -9.08
C ALA A 89 -4.36 -0.42 -8.37
N LEU A 90 -5.32 -1.06 -9.05
CA LEU A 90 -6.63 -1.35 -8.47
C LEU A 90 -6.54 -2.37 -7.33
N ALA A 91 -5.81 -3.48 -7.52
CA ALA A 91 -5.66 -4.49 -6.49
C ALA A 91 -5.02 -3.94 -5.21
N LEU A 92 -4.07 -3.00 -5.32
CA LEU A 92 -3.47 -2.34 -4.16
C LEU A 92 -4.43 -1.34 -3.49
N HIS A 93 -5.11 -0.52 -4.30
CA HIS A 93 -6.02 0.52 -3.81
C HIS A 93 -7.25 -0.07 -3.10
N GLU A 94 -7.80 -1.16 -3.66
CA GLU A 94 -9.01 -1.84 -3.15
C GLU A 94 -8.71 -2.82 -2.02
N LEU A 95 -7.42 -3.04 -1.68
CA LEU A 95 -7.04 -3.94 -0.59
C LEU A 95 -7.56 -3.40 0.74
N THR A 96 -8.31 -4.22 1.45
CA THR A 96 -8.99 -3.81 2.69
C THR A 96 -8.05 -3.71 3.90
N VAL A 97 -6.92 -4.42 3.89
CA VAL A 97 -5.91 -4.30 4.96
C VAL A 97 -5.04 -3.06 4.76
N PRO A 98 -4.53 -2.45 5.85
CA PRO A 98 -3.57 -1.38 5.77
C PRO A 98 -2.30 -1.78 5.02
N THR A 99 -1.75 -0.83 4.22
CA THR A 99 -0.58 -1.04 3.38
C THR A 99 0.52 -0.04 3.68
N ILE A 100 1.77 -0.50 3.72
CA ILE A 100 2.95 0.31 4.01
C ILE A 100 3.97 0.12 2.89
N ALA A 101 4.43 1.21 2.28
CA ALA A 101 5.62 1.19 1.44
C ALA A 101 6.85 1.51 2.31
N LYS A 102 7.82 0.58 2.37
CA LYS A 102 9.15 0.80 2.95
C LYS A 102 10.13 1.14 1.84
N VAL A 103 10.52 2.40 1.75
CA VAL A 103 11.31 2.95 0.64
C VAL A 103 12.74 3.20 1.10
N ALA A 104 13.69 2.43 0.57
CA ALA A 104 15.12 2.74 0.63
C ALA A 104 15.62 3.05 -0.78
N GLY A 105 16.54 4.01 -0.91
CA GLY A 105 17.11 4.40 -2.19
C GLY A 105 16.08 5.00 -3.16
N VAL A 106 16.03 4.51 -4.41
CA VAL A 106 15.22 5.15 -5.46
C VAL A 106 13.81 4.59 -5.56
N ALA A 107 12.83 5.50 -5.73
CA ALA A 107 11.46 5.20 -6.14
C ALA A 107 11.11 6.10 -7.33
N VAL A 108 10.98 5.54 -8.54
CA VAL A 108 10.93 6.32 -9.79
C VAL A 108 9.78 5.87 -10.68
N GLY A 109 9.05 6.81 -11.26
CA GLY A 109 7.94 6.55 -12.19
C GLY A 109 6.88 5.63 -11.59
N ALA A 110 6.58 4.51 -12.25
CA ALA A 110 5.66 3.50 -11.75
C ALA A 110 6.06 2.97 -10.36
N GLY A 111 7.37 2.89 -10.05
CA GLY A 111 7.85 2.49 -8.73
C GLY A 111 7.46 3.50 -7.64
N TRP A 112 7.54 4.81 -7.92
CA TRP A 112 7.05 5.81 -6.98
C TRP A 112 5.53 5.78 -6.85
N ASN A 113 4.81 5.63 -7.96
CA ASN A 113 3.35 5.52 -7.92
C ASN A 113 2.87 4.26 -7.18
N LEU A 114 3.63 3.15 -7.24
CA LEU A 114 3.39 1.96 -6.41
C LEU A 114 3.51 2.29 -4.91
N ALA A 115 4.55 3.03 -4.51
CA ALA A 115 4.70 3.47 -3.12
C ALA A 115 3.57 4.40 -2.67
N LEU A 116 3.18 5.37 -3.53
CA LEU A 116 2.08 6.30 -3.27
C LEU A 116 0.71 5.63 -3.25
N GLY A 117 0.56 4.46 -3.86
CA GLY A 117 -0.65 3.63 -3.80
C GLY A 117 -0.84 2.92 -2.47
N CYS A 118 0.19 2.84 -1.62
CA CYS A 118 0.08 2.35 -0.25
C CYS A 118 -0.52 3.43 0.67
N ASP A 119 -1.12 3.00 1.79
CA ASP A 119 -1.72 3.93 2.76
C ASP A 119 -0.66 4.77 3.49
N PHE A 120 0.53 4.20 3.69
CA PHE A 120 1.65 4.87 4.36
C PHE A 120 2.94 4.66 3.59
N VAL A 121 3.79 5.69 3.59
CA VAL A 121 5.13 5.65 3.01
C VAL A 121 6.14 5.98 4.09
N ALA A 122 7.02 5.04 4.44
CA ALA A 122 8.20 5.27 5.26
C ALA A 122 9.44 5.24 4.36
N ALA A 123 10.31 6.24 4.46
CA ALA A 123 11.48 6.37 3.62
C ALA A 123 12.75 6.61 4.42
N THR A 124 13.91 6.23 3.86
CA THR A 124 15.21 6.63 4.41
C THR A 124 15.60 8.03 3.93
N PRO A 125 16.47 8.79 4.63
CA PRO A 125 16.93 10.12 4.20
C PRO A 125 17.61 10.12 2.82
N GLU A 126 18.23 8.99 2.45
CA GLU A 126 18.93 8.82 1.17
C GLU A 126 17.96 8.55 0.01
N SER A 127 16.67 8.32 0.30
CA SER A 127 15.68 8.03 -0.75
C SER A 127 15.54 9.19 -1.72
N ARG A 128 15.33 8.83 -3.01
CA ARG A 128 15.15 9.79 -4.11
C ARG A 128 13.92 9.41 -4.91
N PHE A 129 13.14 10.41 -5.23
CA PHE A 129 11.84 10.27 -5.87
C PHE A 129 11.78 11.06 -7.18
N CYS A 130 11.20 10.49 -8.24
CA CYS A 130 11.09 11.16 -9.52
C CYS A 130 9.91 10.64 -10.34
N GLN A 131 9.09 11.54 -10.89
CA GLN A 131 8.08 11.21 -11.91
C GLN A 131 8.73 11.29 -13.30
N ILE A 132 9.57 10.31 -13.63
CA ILE A 132 10.50 10.32 -14.79
C ILE A 132 9.82 10.39 -16.16
N PHE A 133 8.52 10.25 -16.25
CA PHE A 133 7.77 10.00 -17.49
C PHE A 133 8.06 11.02 -18.61
N SER A 134 8.00 12.31 -18.34
CA SER A 134 8.26 13.35 -19.36
C SER A 134 9.64 13.24 -20.00
N LYS A 135 10.66 12.84 -19.21
CA LYS A 135 12.03 12.58 -19.72
C LYS A 135 12.13 11.32 -20.58
N ARG A 136 11.09 10.52 -20.65
CA ARG A 136 11.00 9.28 -21.46
C ARG A 136 9.99 9.41 -22.60
N GLY A 137 9.39 10.60 -22.80
CA GLY A 137 8.33 10.79 -23.78
C GLY A 137 7.04 10.05 -23.45
N LEU A 138 6.81 9.77 -22.17
CA LEU A 138 5.67 9.02 -21.66
C LEU A 138 4.80 9.92 -20.77
N SER A 139 3.54 9.56 -20.64
CA SER A 139 2.63 10.11 -19.64
C SER A 139 2.67 9.30 -18.34
N VAL A 140 2.26 9.94 -17.23
CA VAL A 140 2.15 9.29 -15.92
C VAL A 140 1.19 8.09 -15.98
N ASP A 141 1.53 7.02 -15.27
CA ASP A 141 0.78 5.76 -15.19
C ASP A 141 0.55 5.30 -13.74
N LEU A 142 0.11 4.06 -13.54
CA LEU A 142 -0.11 3.38 -12.26
C LEU A 142 -0.84 4.27 -11.22
N GLY A 143 -1.85 5.01 -11.66
CA GLY A 143 -2.66 5.86 -10.77
C GLY A 143 -2.02 7.19 -10.38
N GLY A 144 -0.80 7.52 -10.81
CA GLY A 144 -0.11 8.76 -10.42
C GLY A 144 -0.88 10.03 -10.79
N SER A 145 -1.65 10.04 -11.88
CA SER A 145 -2.51 11.16 -12.27
C SER A 145 -3.68 11.41 -11.31
N TRP A 146 -4.08 10.38 -10.56
CA TRP A 146 -5.13 10.44 -9.56
C TRP A 146 -4.55 10.71 -8.16
N LEU A 147 -3.47 10.03 -7.79
CA LEU A 147 -2.83 10.11 -6.47
C LEU A 147 -2.17 11.46 -6.22
N LEU A 148 -1.27 11.89 -7.11
CA LEU A 148 -0.45 13.08 -6.89
C LEU A 148 -1.27 14.36 -6.63
N PRO A 149 -2.24 14.76 -7.48
CA PRO A 149 -2.96 16.00 -7.24
C PRO A 149 -3.82 15.97 -5.98
N ARG A 150 -4.18 14.79 -5.48
CA ARG A 150 -4.89 14.63 -4.20
C ARG A 150 -3.98 14.79 -2.99
N LEU A 151 -2.73 14.37 -3.11
CA LEU A 151 -1.75 14.44 -2.02
C LEU A 151 -1.11 15.84 -1.92
N VAL A 152 -0.75 16.45 -3.07
CA VAL A 152 0.05 17.67 -3.08
C VAL A 152 -0.63 18.87 -3.75
N GLY A 153 -1.86 18.71 -4.23
CA GLY A 153 -2.54 19.70 -5.06
C GLY A 153 -2.00 19.74 -6.50
N LEU A 154 -2.81 20.33 -7.39
CA LEU A 154 -2.58 20.24 -8.84
C LEU A 154 -1.26 20.90 -9.30
N GLN A 155 -0.87 22.04 -8.68
CA GLN A 155 0.34 22.74 -9.11
C GLN A 155 1.61 21.95 -8.79
N GLN A 156 1.73 21.41 -7.58
CA GLN A 156 2.88 20.59 -7.22
C GLN A 156 2.90 19.26 -8.00
N ALA A 157 1.74 18.65 -8.24
CA ALA A 157 1.65 17.47 -9.09
C ALA A 157 2.16 17.76 -10.51
N LYS A 158 1.77 18.90 -11.11
CA LYS A 158 2.30 19.35 -12.41
C LYS A 158 3.80 19.60 -12.38
N ARG A 159 4.32 20.24 -11.35
CA ARG A 159 5.76 20.45 -11.18
C ARG A 159 6.51 19.11 -11.22
N LEU A 160 6.11 18.17 -10.37
CA LEU A 160 6.77 16.85 -10.26
C LEU A 160 6.70 16.06 -11.57
N VAL A 161 5.53 16.05 -12.24
CA VAL A 161 5.29 15.24 -13.43
C VAL A 161 5.89 15.88 -14.69
N LEU A 162 5.67 17.18 -14.91
CA LEU A 162 6.06 17.84 -16.17
C LEU A 162 7.56 18.12 -16.21
N LEU A 163 8.17 18.48 -15.08
CA LEU A 163 9.60 18.78 -15.00
C LEU A 163 10.43 17.52 -14.70
N ALA A 164 9.81 16.47 -14.20
CA ALA A 164 10.48 15.24 -13.75
C ALA A 164 11.69 15.52 -12.86
N GLU A 165 11.53 16.44 -11.90
CA GLU A 165 12.53 16.73 -10.91
C GLU A 165 12.79 15.53 -10.02
N VAL A 166 14.04 15.38 -9.57
CA VAL A 166 14.38 14.44 -8.52
C VAL A 166 14.30 15.18 -7.20
N ILE A 167 13.43 14.71 -6.31
CA ILE A 167 13.33 15.26 -4.96
C ILE A 167 13.87 14.26 -3.94
N ASP A 168 14.33 14.74 -2.80
CA ASP A 168 14.80 13.92 -1.69
C ASP A 168 13.66 13.56 -0.74
N ALA A 169 13.99 12.77 0.30
CA ALA A 169 13.02 12.29 1.29
C ALA A 169 12.45 13.45 2.14
N ALA A 170 13.27 14.46 2.43
CA ALA A 170 12.84 15.61 3.24
C ALA A 170 11.82 16.47 2.48
N GLU A 171 12.06 16.74 1.20
CA GLU A 171 11.10 17.45 0.36
C GLU A 171 9.84 16.62 0.14
N ALA A 172 9.96 15.32 -0.17
CA ALA A 172 8.82 14.43 -0.31
C ALA A 172 7.96 14.37 0.97
N HIS A 173 8.59 14.38 2.14
CA HIS A 173 7.89 14.45 3.42
C HIS A 173 7.20 15.81 3.62
N SER A 174 7.87 16.92 3.33
CA SER A 174 7.28 18.26 3.43
C SER A 174 6.06 18.46 2.53
N LEU A 175 6.03 17.75 1.40
CA LEU A 175 4.90 17.74 0.46
C LEU A 175 3.78 16.74 0.84
N GLY A 176 3.97 15.93 1.89
CA GLY A 176 3.01 14.90 2.28
C GLY A 176 3.03 13.62 1.44
N LEU A 177 4.08 13.41 0.62
CA LEU A 177 4.27 12.22 -0.22
C LEU A 177 5.01 11.09 0.51
N VAL A 178 5.66 11.41 1.62
CA VAL A 178 6.29 10.47 2.55
C VAL A 178 5.72 10.74 3.93
N THR A 179 5.20 9.71 4.59
CA THR A 179 4.59 9.85 5.93
C THR A 179 5.67 9.99 7.01
N TRP A 180 6.74 9.22 6.92
CA TRP A 180 7.85 9.25 7.88
C TRP A 180 9.19 9.11 7.17
N VAL A 181 10.18 9.87 7.64
CA VAL A 181 11.58 9.68 7.29
C VAL A 181 12.29 9.10 8.51
N LYS A 182 12.97 7.96 8.33
CA LYS A 182 13.68 7.23 9.39
C LYS A 182 15.08 6.87 8.93
N PRO A 183 16.09 6.96 9.80
CA PRO A 183 17.45 6.51 9.51
C PRO A 183 17.47 5.08 8.94
N SER A 184 18.46 4.80 8.08
CA SER A 184 18.55 3.51 7.37
C SER A 184 18.75 2.32 8.31
N ASP A 185 19.30 2.52 9.48
CA ASP A 185 19.46 1.52 10.55
C ASP A 185 18.22 1.38 11.45
N GLU A 186 17.27 2.31 11.38
CA GLU A 186 16.04 2.29 12.19
C GLU A 186 14.79 1.91 11.38
N ILE A 187 14.80 2.10 10.06
CA ILE A 187 13.58 1.99 9.23
C ILE A 187 12.94 0.59 9.29
N ASP A 188 13.76 -0.46 9.38
CA ASP A 188 13.25 -1.83 9.42
C ASP A 188 12.47 -2.07 10.71
N VAL A 189 13.05 -1.72 11.86
CA VAL A 189 12.39 -1.83 13.16
C VAL A 189 11.12 -0.97 13.20
N PHE A 190 11.20 0.28 12.72
CA PHE A 190 10.06 1.18 12.68
C PHE A 190 8.89 0.62 11.86
N VAL A 191 9.16 0.07 10.67
CA VAL A 191 8.12 -0.48 9.79
C VAL A 191 7.55 -1.78 10.37
N ASP A 192 8.38 -2.63 10.96
CA ASP A 192 7.93 -3.84 11.66
C ASP A 192 7.00 -3.51 12.83
N GLU A 193 7.35 -2.54 13.67
CA GLU A 193 6.51 -2.06 14.78
C GLU A 193 5.19 -1.43 14.28
N LEU A 194 5.25 -0.61 13.22
CA LEU A 194 4.07 -0.01 12.61
C LEU A 194 3.12 -1.08 12.06
N ALA A 195 3.67 -2.05 11.31
CA ALA A 195 2.89 -3.16 10.74
C ALA A 195 2.28 -4.03 11.83
N ALA A 196 3.04 -4.36 12.88
CA ALA A 196 2.53 -5.11 14.03
C ALA A 196 1.40 -4.36 14.76
N ARG A 197 1.54 -3.03 14.94
CA ARG A 197 0.49 -2.19 15.54
C ARG A 197 -0.79 -2.19 14.70
N LEU A 198 -0.67 -2.11 13.36
CA LEU A 198 -1.82 -2.19 12.45
C LEU A 198 -2.44 -3.59 12.48
N ALA A 199 -1.61 -4.63 12.49
CA ALA A 199 -2.08 -6.03 12.56
C ALA A 199 -2.80 -6.36 13.87
N ALA A 200 -2.40 -5.74 14.98
CA ALA A 200 -3.07 -5.85 16.27
C ALA A 200 -4.38 -5.04 16.36
N GLY A 201 -4.67 -4.17 15.40
CA GLY A 201 -5.88 -3.34 15.37
C GLY A 201 -7.14 -4.13 15.00
N PRO A 202 -8.34 -3.53 15.17
CA PRO A 202 -9.62 -4.14 14.81
C PRO A 202 -9.77 -4.17 13.28
N PRO A 203 -9.64 -5.34 12.62
CA PRO A 203 -9.47 -5.40 11.17
C PRO A 203 -10.68 -4.90 10.39
N PHE A 204 -11.90 -5.18 10.89
CA PHE A 204 -13.12 -4.72 10.23
C PHE A 204 -13.23 -3.19 10.28
N ALA A 205 -12.97 -2.58 11.43
CA ALA A 205 -13.03 -1.13 11.59
C ALA A 205 -11.93 -0.42 10.77
N LEU A 206 -10.72 -0.98 10.71
CA LEU A 206 -9.64 -0.46 9.87
C LEU A 206 -10.00 -0.52 8.38
N ALA A 207 -10.54 -1.65 7.92
CA ALA A 207 -10.99 -1.84 6.54
C ALA A 207 -12.10 -0.84 6.17
N GLN A 208 -13.12 -0.70 7.03
CA GLN A 208 -14.20 0.26 6.82
C GLN A 208 -13.70 1.71 6.79
N SER A 209 -12.83 2.08 7.73
CA SER A 209 -12.27 3.44 7.78
C SER A 209 -11.44 3.77 6.54
N LYS A 210 -10.59 2.83 6.08
CA LYS A 210 -9.83 2.97 4.83
C LYS A 210 -10.75 3.18 3.63
N GLY A 211 -11.77 2.33 3.47
CA GLY A 211 -12.76 2.45 2.39
C GLY A 211 -13.50 3.79 2.44
N LEU A 212 -13.99 4.20 3.62
CA LEU A 212 -14.68 5.48 3.81
C LEU A 212 -13.82 6.69 3.45
N LEU A 213 -12.52 6.67 3.79
CA LEU A 213 -11.58 7.74 3.44
C LEU A 213 -11.32 7.78 1.93
N ASN A 214 -11.11 6.63 1.29
CA ASN A 214 -10.89 6.54 -0.15
C ASN A 214 -12.11 7.03 -0.93
N ASP A 215 -13.32 6.60 -0.55
CA ASP A 215 -14.58 7.02 -1.17
C ASP A 215 -14.89 8.50 -0.89
N GLY A 216 -14.63 8.93 0.34
CA GLY A 216 -14.87 10.28 0.82
C GLY A 216 -14.11 11.36 0.04
N ALA A 217 -12.91 11.02 -0.46
CA ALA A 217 -12.08 11.93 -1.24
C ALA A 217 -12.75 12.46 -2.53
N ASN A 218 -13.81 11.77 -3.02
CA ASN A 218 -14.58 12.17 -4.22
C ASN A 218 -16.06 12.43 -3.92
N ALA A 219 -16.49 12.30 -2.66
CA ALA A 219 -17.88 12.38 -2.27
C ALA A 219 -18.27 13.81 -1.81
N THR A 220 -19.57 14.13 -1.85
CA THR A 220 -20.10 15.26 -1.09
C THR A 220 -20.16 14.92 0.40
N LEU A 221 -20.13 15.92 1.29
CA LEU A 221 -20.29 15.70 2.73
C LEU A 221 -21.53 14.84 3.05
N ARG A 222 -22.67 15.10 2.38
CA ARG A 222 -23.90 14.33 2.57
C ARG A 222 -23.73 12.86 2.19
N ALA A 223 -23.02 12.55 1.10
CA ALA A 223 -22.75 11.19 0.67
C ALA A 223 -21.76 10.49 1.63
N ALA A 224 -20.70 11.19 2.06
CA ALA A 224 -19.75 10.67 3.03
C ALA A 224 -20.45 10.29 4.36
N LEU A 225 -21.24 11.19 4.93
CA LEU A 225 -22.02 10.91 6.16
C LEU A 225 -22.99 9.73 6.00
N ALA A 226 -23.62 9.60 4.82
CA ALA A 226 -24.49 8.45 4.54
C ALA A 226 -23.71 7.12 4.46
N ASN A 227 -22.48 7.13 3.94
CA ASN A 227 -21.59 5.95 3.91
C ASN A 227 -21.11 5.59 5.33
N GLU A 228 -20.71 6.56 6.13
CA GLU A 228 -20.37 6.37 7.55
C GLU A 228 -21.53 5.75 8.34
N ALA A 229 -22.76 6.27 8.16
CA ALA A 229 -23.95 5.74 8.80
C ALA A 229 -24.28 4.29 8.39
N ARG A 230 -23.90 3.85 7.19
CA ARG A 230 -24.04 2.45 6.76
C ARG A 230 -22.93 1.55 7.30
N ALA A 231 -21.71 2.06 7.44
CA ALA A 231 -20.56 1.27 7.91
C ALA A 231 -20.62 1.02 9.43
N GLN A 232 -21.06 2.00 10.21
CA GLN A 232 -20.98 1.96 11.67
C GLN A 232 -21.80 0.85 12.33
N PRO A 233 -23.03 0.51 11.88
CA PRO A 233 -23.77 -0.65 12.42
C PRO A 233 -23.02 -1.96 12.27
N GLY A 234 -22.26 -2.14 11.17
CA GLY A 234 -21.39 -3.29 10.98
C GLY A 234 -20.27 -3.36 12.03
N ASN A 235 -19.66 -2.24 12.38
CA ASN A 235 -18.65 -2.18 13.44
C ASN A 235 -19.24 -2.58 14.80
N PHE A 236 -20.43 -2.05 15.16
CA PHE A 236 -21.11 -2.39 16.42
C PHE A 236 -21.48 -3.88 16.53
N ALA A 237 -21.67 -4.57 15.41
CA ALA A 237 -21.99 -5.99 15.38
C ALA A 237 -20.75 -6.89 15.52
N THR A 238 -19.53 -6.33 15.65
CA THR A 238 -18.31 -7.11 15.85
C THR A 238 -18.02 -7.39 17.32
N ALA A 239 -17.36 -8.50 17.61
CA ALA A 239 -16.82 -8.80 18.93
C ALA A 239 -15.75 -7.76 19.35
N ASP A 240 -15.01 -7.22 18.37
CA ASP A 240 -13.96 -6.23 18.58
C ASP A 240 -14.50 -4.92 19.14
N SER A 241 -15.70 -4.49 18.73
CA SER A 241 -16.35 -3.32 19.31
C SER A 241 -16.69 -3.52 20.79
N MET A 242 -17.23 -4.69 21.16
CA MET A 242 -17.53 -5.03 22.56
C MET A 242 -16.27 -5.10 23.41
N GLU A 243 -15.22 -5.74 22.88
CA GLU A 243 -13.90 -5.84 23.51
C GLU A 243 -13.30 -4.46 23.74
N ALA A 244 -13.38 -3.55 22.76
CA ALA A 244 -12.86 -2.19 22.88
C ALA A 244 -13.52 -1.42 24.05
N TYR A 245 -14.83 -1.52 24.22
CA TYR A 245 -15.55 -0.89 25.33
C TYR A 245 -15.20 -1.52 26.67
N ALA A 246 -15.12 -2.86 26.75
CA ALA A 246 -14.73 -3.57 27.97
C ALA A 246 -13.31 -3.21 28.39
N ALA A 247 -12.36 -3.28 27.47
CA ALA A 247 -10.96 -2.96 27.73
C ALA A 247 -10.77 -1.51 28.19
N PHE A 248 -11.54 -0.56 27.58
CA PHE A 248 -11.53 0.85 28.00
C PHE A 248 -12.01 1.00 29.45
N ALA A 249 -13.13 0.37 29.81
CA ALA A 249 -13.67 0.42 31.17
C ALA A 249 -12.71 -0.20 32.21
N GLU A 250 -12.03 -1.29 31.83
CA GLU A 250 -11.07 -2.04 32.65
C GLU A 250 -9.64 -1.45 32.62
N LYS A 251 -9.39 -0.41 31.82
CA LYS A 251 -8.08 0.25 31.63
C LYS A 251 -6.98 -0.71 31.21
N ARG A 252 -7.29 -1.65 30.32
CA ARG A 252 -6.34 -2.60 29.72
C ARG A 252 -6.24 -2.43 28.21
N THR A 253 -5.21 -3.00 27.60
CA THR A 253 -5.09 -3.07 26.15
C THR A 253 -6.12 -4.05 25.58
N PRO A 254 -6.90 -3.65 24.54
CA PRO A 254 -7.85 -4.55 23.87
C PRO A 254 -7.10 -5.61 23.02
N THR A 255 -7.77 -6.74 22.80
CA THR A 255 -7.31 -7.80 21.89
C THR A 255 -8.38 -8.02 20.82
N PHE A 256 -8.05 -7.73 19.56
CA PHE A 256 -9.01 -7.77 18.47
C PHE A 256 -8.89 -9.06 17.65
N ALA A 257 -10.02 -9.74 17.46
CA ALA A 257 -10.12 -11.04 16.80
C ALA A 257 -10.67 -10.97 15.36
N GLY A 258 -11.31 -9.85 14.98
CA GLY A 258 -11.96 -9.70 13.68
C GLY A 258 -13.18 -10.59 13.49
N ARG A 259 -13.93 -10.87 14.55
CA ARG A 259 -15.08 -11.78 14.53
C ARG A 259 -16.38 -11.02 14.75
N TRP A 260 -17.47 -11.56 14.20
CA TRP A 260 -18.81 -11.11 14.53
C TRP A 260 -19.19 -11.51 15.97
N ALA A 261 -19.89 -10.62 16.66
CA ALA A 261 -20.49 -10.90 17.96
C ALA A 261 -21.80 -11.72 17.75
N VAL A 262 -21.70 -12.91 17.17
CA VAL A 262 -22.85 -13.81 17.08
C VAL A 262 -22.98 -14.51 18.42
N ASN A 263 -24.01 -14.16 19.23
CA ASN A 263 -24.51 -15.04 20.28
C ASN A 263 -25.01 -16.32 19.57
N ARG A 264 -24.21 -17.37 19.53
CA ARG A 264 -24.74 -18.72 19.44
C ARG A 264 -25.49 -18.93 20.76
N THR A 265 -26.76 -18.58 20.78
CA THR A 265 -27.68 -19.27 21.68
C THR A 265 -27.51 -20.72 21.35
N GLU A 266 -26.78 -21.46 22.21
CA GLU A 266 -26.81 -22.88 22.20
C GLU A 266 -28.29 -23.24 22.32
N ASN A 267 -28.88 -23.75 21.26
CA ASN A 267 -30.15 -24.45 21.33
C ASN A 267 -29.89 -25.71 22.20
N LYS A 268 -29.97 -25.51 23.52
CA LYS A 268 -30.13 -26.60 24.47
C LYS A 268 -31.61 -26.92 24.50
N ASP A 269 -32.15 -27.45 23.40
CA ASP A 269 -33.42 -28.18 23.39
C ASP A 269 -33.58 -28.80 21.99
N ALA A 270 -33.00 -29.98 21.79
CA ALA A 270 -33.39 -30.96 20.80
C ALA A 270 -32.91 -32.34 21.25
#